data_9069e0adeec3dc9f3dd95ebf4c475c10
#
_entry.id   9069e0adeec3dc9f3dd95ebf4c475c10
#
_cell.length_a   1.000
_cell.length_b   1.000
_cell.length_c   1.000
_cell.angle_alpha   90.00
_cell.angle_beta   90.00
_cell.angle_gamma   90.00
#
_symmetry.space_group_name_H-M   'P 1'
#
loop_
_entity.id
_entity.type
_entity.pdbx_description
1 polymer ?
#
loop_
_entity_poly.entity_id
_entity_poly.type
_entity_poly.pdbx_seq_one_letter_code
_entity_poly.pdbx_strand_id
1 'polypeptide(L)'
;MTKPAAALMVSILAIQSDGRSTAAPPTSATDISSADVRATIAKAPADGILDQQIRVVDMGKYNVAVGVLHRSAKPAQQGAIEHARVTEVYHIINGSGTFVTGGTIANARPVAADNVITTILVGPSASGTSIQGGQRRKVGPGDVIIIPPGVAHWFSAVESDMNYFVVRVDADHVLPAGYVNPAVAAR
;
A
#
# COMPACT_ATOMS: atom_id res chain seq x y z
N MET A 1 16.58 7.14 -66.94
CA MET A 1 17.44 7.38 -65.77
C MET A 1 16.60 8.03 -64.69
N THR A 2 16.03 7.25 -63.81
CA THR A 2 15.16 7.69 -62.72
C THR A 2 15.98 7.67 -61.40
N LYS A 3 16.12 8.82 -60.75
CA LYS A 3 16.76 8.97 -59.46
C LYS A 3 15.84 8.44 -58.36
N PRO A 4 16.34 7.70 -57.34
CA PRO A 4 15.56 7.34 -56.17
C PRO A 4 15.46 8.54 -55.21
N ALA A 5 14.24 8.79 -54.70
CA ALA A 5 13.97 9.73 -53.62
C ALA A 5 14.39 9.11 -52.27
N ALA A 6 15.26 9.79 -51.57
CA ALA A 6 15.62 9.41 -50.19
C ALA A 6 14.51 9.84 -49.22
N ALA A 7 13.88 8.88 -48.56
CA ALA A 7 12.94 9.15 -47.46
C ALA A 7 13.70 9.48 -46.19
N LEU A 8 13.52 10.69 -45.69
CA LEU A 8 14.07 11.14 -44.41
C LEU A 8 13.19 10.58 -43.26
N MET A 9 13.65 9.57 -42.55
CA MET A 9 13.00 9.10 -41.30
C MET A 9 13.31 10.10 -40.20
N VAL A 10 12.31 10.84 -39.77
CA VAL A 10 12.37 11.65 -38.55
C VAL A 10 12.02 10.74 -37.35
N SER A 11 13.02 10.35 -36.60
CA SER A 11 12.83 9.66 -35.34
C SER A 11 12.31 10.67 -34.31
N ILE A 12 11.05 10.58 -33.93
CA ILE A 12 10.49 11.34 -32.82
C ILE A 12 10.94 10.62 -31.54
N LEU A 13 11.91 11.21 -30.85
CA LEU A 13 12.31 10.79 -29.53
C LEU A 13 11.20 11.23 -28.55
N ALA A 14 10.35 10.29 -28.12
CA ALA A 14 9.37 10.55 -27.06
C ALA A 14 10.12 10.78 -25.76
N ILE A 15 10.18 12.03 -25.31
CA ILE A 15 10.64 12.36 -23.95
C ILE A 15 9.55 11.87 -23.01
N GLN A 16 9.76 10.71 -22.40
CA GLN A 16 8.97 10.29 -21.24
C GLN A 16 9.35 11.22 -20.10
N SER A 17 8.46 12.12 -19.72
CA SER A 17 8.58 12.86 -18.48
C SER A 17 8.43 11.86 -17.32
N ASP A 18 9.53 11.53 -16.66
CA ASP A 18 9.50 10.85 -15.38
C ASP A 18 8.62 11.68 -14.46
N GLY A 19 7.46 11.14 -14.06
CA GLY A 19 6.47 11.80 -13.20
C GLY A 19 6.94 12.01 -11.76
N ARG A 20 8.24 12.28 -11.57
CA ARG A 20 8.82 12.58 -10.26
C ARG A 20 8.35 13.94 -9.81
N SER A 21 7.80 13.99 -8.61
CA SER A 21 7.51 15.25 -7.92
C SER A 21 8.77 16.11 -7.89
N THR A 22 8.62 17.40 -8.26
CA THR A 22 9.67 18.40 -8.11
C THR A 22 9.53 19.17 -6.80
N ALA A 23 8.62 18.76 -5.92
CA ALA A 23 8.42 19.41 -4.63
C ALA A 23 9.66 19.24 -3.76
N ALA A 24 10.03 20.32 -3.06
CA ALA A 24 11.07 20.26 -2.05
C ALA A 24 10.57 19.42 -0.86
N PRO A 25 11.45 18.64 -0.21
CA PRO A 25 11.05 17.89 0.98
C PRO A 25 10.59 18.83 2.09
N PRO A 26 9.72 18.35 3.01
CA PRO A 26 9.29 19.14 4.15
C PRO A 26 10.48 19.63 4.98
N THR A 27 10.40 20.86 5.48
CA THR A 27 11.43 21.48 6.35
C THR A 27 11.18 21.21 7.84
N SER A 28 10.06 20.57 8.17
CA SER A 28 9.68 20.17 9.53
C SER A 28 9.08 18.77 9.55
N ALA A 29 9.07 18.13 10.71
CA ALA A 29 8.40 16.86 10.91
C ALA A 29 6.89 16.98 10.69
N THR A 30 6.28 15.90 10.19
CA THR A 30 4.83 15.75 10.14
C THR A 30 4.43 14.82 11.28
N ASP A 31 3.63 15.33 12.21
CA ASP A 31 3.12 14.56 13.34
C ASP A 31 1.83 13.83 12.97
N ILE A 32 1.71 12.61 13.47
CA ILE A 32 0.46 11.83 13.51
C ILE A 32 0.19 11.56 14.98
N SER A 33 -0.77 12.25 15.53
CA SER A 33 -1.08 12.14 16.96
C SER A 33 -1.82 10.84 17.29
N SER A 34 -1.74 10.39 18.55
CA SER A 34 -2.54 9.26 19.02
C SER A 34 -4.05 9.50 18.86
N ALA A 35 -4.47 10.76 18.85
CA ALA A 35 -5.86 11.13 18.61
C ALA A 35 -6.26 10.92 17.13
N ASP A 36 -5.35 11.18 16.18
CA ASP A 36 -5.59 10.91 14.75
C ASP A 36 -5.74 9.41 14.50
N VAL A 37 -4.87 8.62 15.12
CA VAL A 37 -4.92 7.15 15.05
C VAL A 37 -6.25 6.63 15.59
N ARG A 38 -6.66 7.07 16.79
CA ARG A 38 -7.93 6.64 17.38
C ARG A 38 -9.14 7.06 16.55
N ALA A 39 -9.15 8.27 16.00
CA ALA A 39 -10.23 8.74 15.16
C ALA A 39 -10.38 7.90 13.88
N THR A 40 -9.26 7.43 13.34
CA THR A 40 -9.25 6.58 12.16
C THR A 40 -9.73 5.15 12.49
N ILE A 41 -9.24 4.55 13.58
CA ILE A 41 -9.65 3.20 14.02
C ILE A 41 -11.12 3.15 14.46
N ALA A 42 -11.64 4.23 15.05
CA ALA A 42 -13.03 4.26 15.51
C ALA A 42 -14.08 3.98 14.42
N LYS A 43 -13.67 4.01 13.14
CA LYS A 43 -14.51 3.64 12.01
C LYS A 43 -14.35 2.17 11.58
N ALA A 44 -13.54 1.38 12.33
CA ALA A 44 -13.35 -0.03 12.01
C ALA A 44 -14.67 -0.80 12.06
N PRO A 45 -14.94 -1.69 11.09
CA PRO A 45 -16.12 -2.53 11.12
C PRO A 45 -16.01 -3.56 12.25
N ALA A 46 -17.14 -4.00 12.77
CA ALA A 46 -17.19 -5.06 13.79
C ALA A 46 -16.69 -6.42 13.27
N ASP A 47 -16.69 -6.59 11.96
CA ASP A 47 -16.13 -7.73 11.26
C ASP A 47 -15.46 -7.25 9.97
N GLY A 48 -14.41 -7.96 9.55
CA GLY A 48 -13.67 -7.62 8.34
C GLY A 48 -12.40 -6.84 8.58
N ILE A 49 -12.05 -5.97 7.63
CA ILE A 49 -10.84 -5.18 7.63
C ILE A 49 -11.16 -3.72 7.35
N LEU A 50 -10.53 -2.89 8.13
CA LEU A 50 -10.36 -1.48 7.83
C LEU A 50 -8.88 -1.24 7.54
N ASP A 51 -8.57 -0.84 6.31
CA ASP A 51 -7.27 -0.24 5.95
C ASP A 51 -7.53 1.24 5.66
N GLN A 52 -6.91 2.11 6.44
CA GLN A 52 -7.08 3.54 6.31
C GLN A 52 -5.75 4.25 6.27
N GLN A 53 -5.51 4.99 5.19
CA GLN A 53 -4.43 5.95 5.13
C GLN A 53 -4.73 7.10 6.08
N ILE A 54 -3.77 7.51 6.89
CA ILE A 54 -3.88 8.69 7.77
C ILE A 54 -3.32 9.90 7.06
N ARG A 55 -2.08 9.80 6.54
CA ARG A 55 -1.41 10.85 5.78
C ARG A 55 -0.48 10.28 4.71
N VAL A 56 -0.28 11.03 3.64
CA VAL A 56 0.77 10.82 2.64
C VAL A 56 1.60 12.10 2.58
N VAL A 57 2.89 11.99 2.86
CA VAL A 57 3.84 13.10 2.89
C VAL A 57 4.79 12.98 1.70
N ASP A 58 4.87 14.02 0.89
CA ASP A 58 5.85 14.12 -0.18
C ASP A 58 7.23 14.44 0.42
N MET A 59 8.20 13.55 0.23
CA MET A 59 9.60 13.70 0.67
C MET A 59 10.51 14.19 -0.46
N GLY A 60 9.95 14.63 -1.58
CA GLY A 60 10.63 15.10 -2.77
C GLY A 60 11.03 13.96 -3.71
N LYS A 61 11.76 12.95 -3.22
CA LYS A 61 12.21 11.80 -4.04
C LYS A 61 11.30 10.58 -3.93
N TYR A 62 10.42 10.55 -2.96
CA TYR A 62 9.49 9.46 -2.66
C TYR A 62 8.39 9.99 -1.73
N ASN A 63 7.27 9.31 -1.65
CA ASN A 63 6.28 9.57 -0.63
C ASN A 63 6.48 8.64 0.57
N VAL A 64 6.15 9.14 1.76
CA VAL A 64 5.95 8.33 2.95
C VAL A 64 4.49 8.44 3.35
N ALA A 65 3.83 7.33 3.41
CA ALA A 65 2.47 7.27 3.89
C ALA A 65 2.39 6.49 5.21
N VAL A 66 1.50 6.91 6.09
CA VAL A 66 1.22 6.21 7.34
C VAL A 66 -0.27 5.92 7.38
N GLY A 67 -0.59 4.66 7.63
CA GLY A 67 -1.94 4.17 7.79
C GLY A 67 -2.08 3.31 9.04
N VAL A 68 -3.32 2.94 9.33
CA VAL A 68 -3.67 2.00 10.38
C VAL A 68 -4.63 0.97 9.84
N LEU A 69 -4.39 -0.28 10.20
CA LEU A 69 -5.28 -1.38 9.86
C LEU A 69 -5.89 -1.98 11.11
N HIS A 70 -7.17 -2.33 10.97
CA HIS A 70 -7.89 -3.20 11.89
C HIS A 70 -8.27 -4.48 11.17
N ARG A 71 -8.07 -5.64 11.81
CA ARG A 71 -8.56 -6.94 11.35
C ARG A 71 -9.33 -7.62 12.46
N SER A 72 -10.58 -7.95 12.17
CA SER A 72 -11.40 -8.74 13.08
C SER A 72 -10.97 -10.22 13.06
N ALA A 73 -11.01 -10.87 14.21
CA ALA A 73 -10.85 -12.33 14.34
C ALA A 73 -12.01 -13.12 13.70
N LYS A 74 -13.13 -12.46 13.41
CA LYS A 74 -14.21 -13.09 12.65
C LYS A 74 -13.74 -13.33 11.21
N PRO A 75 -14.11 -14.47 10.60
CA PRO A 75 -13.63 -14.84 9.28
C PRO A 75 -14.31 -14.06 8.14
N ALA A 76 -14.21 -12.75 8.15
CA ALA A 76 -14.43 -11.99 6.93
C ALA A 76 -13.25 -12.30 6.01
N GLN A 77 -13.51 -13.08 5.01
CA GLN A 77 -12.51 -13.67 4.13
C GLN A 77 -11.70 -12.60 3.44
N GLN A 78 -10.46 -12.47 3.87
CA GLN A 78 -9.50 -11.69 3.14
C GLN A 78 -8.61 -12.59 2.34
N GLY A 79 -8.57 -12.31 1.06
CA GLY A 79 -7.64 -12.91 0.15
C GLY A 79 -6.20 -12.41 0.36
N ALA A 80 -5.29 -13.07 -0.35
CA ALA A 80 -3.93 -12.62 -0.51
C ALA A 80 -3.88 -11.38 -1.43
N ILE A 81 -2.85 -10.55 -1.23
CA ILE A 81 -2.62 -9.35 -2.03
C ILE A 81 -1.11 -9.16 -2.25
N GLU A 82 -0.75 -8.47 -3.33
CA GLU A 82 0.58 -7.91 -3.58
C GLU A 82 0.45 -6.51 -4.13
N HIS A 83 1.44 -5.66 -3.84
CA HIS A 83 1.50 -4.26 -4.28
C HIS A 83 2.70 -4.07 -5.20
N ALA A 84 2.48 -3.62 -6.42
CA ALA A 84 3.53 -3.59 -7.45
C ALA A 84 4.63 -2.56 -7.18
N ARG A 85 4.34 -1.46 -6.44
CA ARG A 85 5.18 -0.26 -6.37
C ARG A 85 5.52 0.21 -4.97
N VAL A 86 4.81 -0.25 -3.95
CA VAL A 86 4.90 0.26 -2.58
C VAL A 86 5.57 -0.78 -1.69
N THR A 87 6.56 -0.35 -0.90
CA THR A 87 7.06 -1.13 0.24
C THR A 87 6.18 -0.86 1.45
N GLU A 88 5.76 -1.91 2.16
CA GLU A 88 5.03 -1.77 3.42
C GLU A 88 5.88 -2.21 4.61
N VAL A 89 5.75 -1.47 5.70
CA VAL A 89 6.30 -1.85 7.01
C VAL A 89 5.15 -1.92 8.00
N TYR A 90 4.83 -3.13 8.47
CA TYR A 90 3.83 -3.33 9.51
C TYR A 90 4.47 -3.27 10.89
N HIS A 91 3.80 -2.67 11.85
CA HIS A 91 4.11 -2.75 13.26
C HIS A 91 2.85 -3.16 14.02
N ILE A 92 2.83 -4.37 14.54
CA ILE A 92 1.68 -4.95 15.23
C ILE A 92 1.53 -4.29 16.61
N ILE A 93 0.38 -3.64 16.84
CA ILE A 93 0.07 -2.97 18.11
C ILE A 93 -0.55 -3.96 19.11
N ASN A 94 -1.54 -4.72 18.65
CA ASN A 94 -2.24 -5.73 19.44
C ASN A 94 -2.83 -6.81 18.56
N GLY A 95 -3.32 -7.86 19.17
CA GLY A 95 -3.86 -9.02 18.47
C GLY A 95 -2.79 -9.94 17.93
N SER A 96 -3.21 -11.04 17.30
CA SER A 96 -2.30 -12.05 16.75
C SER A 96 -2.89 -12.74 15.53
N GLY A 97 -2.02 -13.29 14.70
CA GLY A 97 -2.44 -13.99 13.50
C GLY A 97 -1.35 -14.87 12.91
N THR A 98 -1.72 -15.59 11.87
CA THR A 98 -0.78 -16.35 11.04
C THR A 98 -0.57 -15.59 9.73
N PHE A 99 0.62 -15.06 9.54
CA PHE A 99 1.02 -14.29 8.36
C PHE A 99 1.76 -15.18 7.37
N VAL A 100 1.45 -15.03 6.08
CA VAL A 100 2.07 -15.77 4.97
C VAL A 100 2.64 -14.77 3.98
N THR A 101 3.88 -14.95 3.56
CA THR A 101 4.56 -14.08 2.58
C THR A 101 5.28 -14.88 1.51
N GLY A 102 5.41 -14.27 0.32
CA GLY A 102 6.01 -14.92 -0.85
C GLY A 102 5.09 -15.99 -1.45
N GLY A 103 5.66 -16.84 -2.29
CA GLY A 103 4.87 -17.83 -3.03
C GLY A 103 4.04 -17.19 -4.15
N THR A 104 2.92 -17.82 -4.49
CA THR A 104 2.05 -17.40 -5.60
C THR A 104 0.61 -17.21 -5.12
N ILE A 105 -0.01 -16.11 -5.51
CA ILE A 105 -1.41 -15.84 -5.22
C ILE A 105 -2.31 -16.73 -6.07
N ALA A 106 -3.14 -17.51 -5.41
CA ALA A 106 -4.15 -18.35 -6.08
C ALA A 106 -5.30 -17.45 -6.60
N ASN A 107 -5.70 -17.69 -7.86
CA ASN A 107 -6.74 -16.93 -8.55
C ASN A 107 -6.46 -15.41 -8.59
N ALA A 108 -5.20 -15.03 -8.76
CA ALA A 108 -4.77 -13.64 -8.81
C ALA A 108 -5.49 -12.86 -9.91
N ARG A 109 -5.97 -11.66 -9.58
CA ARG A 109 -6.58 -10.70 -10.51
C ARG A 109 -6.09 -9.29 -10.15
N PRO A 110 -5.87 -8.43 -11.15
CA PRO A 110 -5.59 -7.01 -10.89
C PRO A 110 -6.73 -6.38 -10.08
N VAL A 111 -6.37 -5.53 -9.14
CA VAL A 111 -7.34 -4.63 -8.48
C VAL A 111 -7.70 -3.53 -9.46
N ALA A 112 -8.98 -3.16 -9.53
CA ALA A 112 -9.45 -2.14 -10.46
C ALA A 112 -8.74 -0.79 -10.24
N ALA A 113 -8.46 -0.08 -11.34
CA ALA A 113 -7.69 1.17 -11.30
C ALA A 113 -8.39 2.30 -10.51
N ASP A 114 -9.71 2.28 -10.44
CA ASP A 114 -10.55 3.23 -9.70
C ASP A 114 -10.86 2.80 -8.26
N ASN A 115 -10.38 1.63 -7.84
CA ASN A 115 -10.57 1.14 -6.48
C ASN A 115 -9.75 1.97 -5.48
N VAL A 116 -10.27 2.17 -4.27
CA VAL A 116 -9.59 2.88 -3.18
C VAL A 116 -8.22 2.25 -2.82
N ILE A 117 -8.09 0.94 -2.95
CA ILE A 117 -6.82 0.23 -2.79
C ILE A 117 -5.77 0.81 -3.75
N THR A 118 -6.14 0.97 -5.02
CA THR A 118 -5.24 1.47 -6.06
C THR A 118 -5.02 2.97 -5.97
N THR A 119 -6.08 3.75 -5.71
CA THR A 119 -6.02 5.23 -5.80
C THR A 119 -5.51 5.93 -4.55
N ILE A 120 -5.67 5.31 -3.37
CA ILE A 120 -5.38 5.96 -2.08
C ILE A 120 -4.41 5.13 -1.22
N LEU A 121 -4.54 3.80 -1.18
CA LEU A 121 -3.86 3.01 -0.16
C LEU A 121 -2.47 2.52 -0.58
N VAL A 122 -2.36 1.78 -1.68
CA VAL A 122 -1.14 1.03 -2.01
C VAL A 122 -0.77 1.04 -3.49
N GLY A 123 -1.51 1.78 -4.32
CA GLY A 123 -1.25 1.82 -5.76
C GLY A 123 -1.64 0.52 -6.49
N PRO A 124 -1.10 0.30 -7.70
CA PRO A 124 -1.39 -0.88 -8.50
C PRO A 124 -1.10 -2.18 -7.76
N SER A 125 -2.09 -3.06 -7.71
CA SER A 125 -2.08 -4.29 -6.89
C SER A 125 -2.75 -5.44 -7.61
N ALA A 126 -2.43 -6.67 -7.20
CA ALA A 126 -3.18 -7.86 -7.55
C ALA A 126 -3.64 -8.59 -6.29
N SER A 127 -4.84 -9.15 -6.31
CA SER A 127 -5.41 -9.88 -5.18
C SER A 127 -5.99 -11.23 -5.62
N GLY A 128 -6.07 -12.16 -4.69
CA GLY A 128 -6.64 -13.48 -4.92
C GLY A 128 -7.03 -14.18 -3.62
N THR A 129 -7.28 -15.48 -3.66
CA THR A 129 -7.93 -16.18 -2.55
C THR A 129 -6.96 -16.61 -1.44
N SER A 130 -5.72 -16.95 -1.77
CA SER A 130 -4.73 -17.47 -0.82
C SER A 130 -3.33 -17.42 -1.42
N ILE A 131 -2.31 -17.80 -0.64
CA ILE A 131 -0.93 -17.96 -1.12
C ILE A 131 -0.57 -19.46 -1.10
N GLN A 132 -0.01 -19.92 -2.22
CA GLN A 132 0.58 -21.26 -2.38
C GLN A 132 2.11 -21.14 -2.28
N GLY A 133 2.76 -22.03 -1.50
CA GLY A 133 4.22 -22.11 -1.38
C GLY A 133 4.87 -20.97 -0.59
N GLY A 134 4.10 -20.14 0.11
CA GLY A 134 4.63 -19.03 0.92
C GLY A 134 5.16 -19.49 2.29
N GLN A 135 5.98 -18.63 2.91
CA GLN A 135 6.45 -18.81 4.28
C GLN A 135 5.37 -18.38 5.28
N ARG A 136 5.06 -19.26 6.24
CA ARG A 136 4.08 -19.00 7.30
C ARG A 136 4.77 -18.73 8.62
N ARG A 137 4.30 -17.71 9.35
CA ARG A 137 4.75 -17.44 10.72
C ARG A 137 3.62 -16.87 11.57
N LYS A 138 3.70 -17.10 12.87
CA LYS A 138 2.89 -16.38 13.86
C LYS A 138 3.43 -14.97 14.00
N VAL A 139 2.51 -14.02 14.15
CA VAL A 139 2.82 -12.62 14.43
C VAL A 139 1.93 -12.10 15.56
N GLY A 140 2.48 -11.20 16.36
CA GLY A 140 1.82 -10.62 17.52
C GLY A 140 2.37 -9.25 17.91
N PRO A 141 1.95 -8.69 19.03
CA PRO A 141 2.32 -7.34 19.46
C PRO A 141 3.83 -7.13 19.52
N GLY A 142 4.29 -6.02 18.95
CA GLY A 142 5.70 -5.64 18.85
C GLY A 142 6.41 -6.15 17.60
N ASP A 143 5.85 -7.12 16.87
CA ASP A 143 6.46 -7.58 15.61
C ASP A 143 6.47 -6.48 14.55
N VAL A 144 7.60 -6.41 13.83
CA VAL A 144 7.77 -5.55 12.66
C VAL A 144 8.00 -6.41 11.42
N ILE A 145 7.30 -6.09 10.34
CA ILE A 145 7.35 -6.85 9.10
C ILE A 145 7.61 -5.89 7.95
N ILE A 146 8.67 -6.13 7.17
CA ILE A 146 8.96 -5.36 5.96
C ILE A 146 8.54 -6.21 4.75
N ILE A 147 7.70 -5.65 3.90
CA ILE A 147 7.15 -6.30 2.71
C ILE A 147 7.58 -5.49 1.48
N PRO A 148 8.54 -5.99 0.69
CA PRO A 148 8.96 -5.33 -0.55
C PRO A 148 7.85 -5.30 -1.61
N PRO A 149 7.92 -4.39 -2.60
CA PRO A 149 7.02 -4.40 -3.75
C PRO A 149 7.02 -5.77 -4.44
N GLY A 150 5.86 -6.20 -4.94
CA GLY A 150 5.67 -7.47 -5.63
C GLY A 150 5.67 -8.70 -4.71
N VAL A 151 5.83 -8.55 -3.41
CA VAL A 151 5.79 -9.68 -2.48
C VAL A 151 4.34 -9.95 -2.05
N ALA A 152 3.82 -11.11 -2.45
CA ALA A 152 2.52 -11.59 -2.01
C ALA A 152 2.48 -11.75 -0.49
N HIS A 153 1.39 -11.29 0.13
CA HIS A 153 1.22 -11.39 1.58
C HIS A 153 -0.25 -11.59 1.97
N TRP A 154 -0.45 -12.26 3.11
CA TRP A 154 -1.78 -12.68 3.55
C TRP A 154 -1.80 -13.05 5.03
N PHE A 155 -2.85 -12.64 5.74
CA PHE A 155 -3.19 -13.23 7.02
C PHE A 155 -4.09 -14.45 6.79
N SER A 156 -3.53 -15.63 6.86
CA SER A 156 -4.29 -16.88 6.68
C SER A 156 -5.16 -17.23 7.89
N ALA A 157 -4.90 -16.62 9.04
CA ALA A 157 -5.72 -16.65 10.23
C ALA A 157 -5.50 -15.37 11.05
N VAL A 158 -6.56 -14.84 11.63
CA VAL A 158 -6.53 -13.80 12.66
C VAL A 158 -7.12 -14.44 13.92
N GLU A 159 -6.31 -14.56 14.97
CA GLU A 159 -6.66 -15.32 16.16
C GLU A 159 -7.36 -14.45 17.21
N SER A 160 -7.06 -13.16 17.22
CA SER A 160 -7.74 -12.12 18.00
C SER A 160 -7.76 -10.84 17.19
N ASP A 161 -8.72 -9.97 17.45
CA ASP A 161 -8.81 -8.68 16.78
C ASP A 161 -7.48 -7.95 16.83
N MET A 162 -6.98 -7.56 15.65
CA MET A 162 -5.64 -7.05 15.47
C MET A 162 -5.66 -5.63 14.92
N ASN A 163 -4.83 -4.77 15.52
CA ASN A 163 -4.51 -3.47 14.98
C ASN A 163 -3.01 -3.35 14.74
N TYR A 164 -2.64 -2.71 13.64
CA TYR A 164 -1.25 -2.43 13.33
C TYR A 164 -1.10 -1.16 12.52
N PHE A 165 0.02 -0.49 12.72
CA PHE A 165 0.45 0.57 11.82
C PHE A 165 1.00 -0.02 10.53
N VAL A 166 0.81 0.71 9.46
CA VAL A 166 1.53 0.50 8.21
C VAL A 166 2.23 1.80 7.81
N VAL A 167 3.53 1.71 7.58
CA VAL A 167 4.30 2.74 6.89
C VAL A 167 4.51 2.26 5.46
N ARG A 168 4.16 3.12 4.50
CA ARG A 168 4.29 2.85 3.07
C ARG A 168 5.35 3.76 2.48
N VAL A 169 6.37 3.16 1.88
CA VAL A 169 7.39 3.91 1.12
C VAL A 169 7.05 3.76 -0.36
N ASP A 170 6.71 4.89 -0.97
CA ASP A 170 6.25 4.99 -2.35
C ASP A 170 7.29 5.75 -3.18
N ALA A 171 8.24 5.00 -3.74
CA ALA A 171 9.32 5.54 -4.55
C ALA A 171 8.87 6.05 -5.92
N ASP A 172 7.71 5.60 -6.38
CA ASP A 172 7.18 5.89 -7.72
C ASP A 172 6.06 6.94 -7.70
N HIS A 173 5.76 7.53 -6.55
CA HIS A 173 4.71 8.54 -6.37
C HIS A 173 3.32 8.09 -6.87
N VAL A 174 2.97 6.82 -6.62
CA VAL A 174 1.66 6.27 -6.98
C VAL A 174 0.56 6.63 -5.98
N LEU A 175 0.95 7.07 -4.78
CA LEU A 175 0.02 7.51 -3.73
C LEU A 175 -0.23 9.03 -3.83
N PRO A 176 -1.42 9.52 -3.43
CA PRO A 176 -1.78 10.93 -3.52
C PRO A 176 -1.00 11.77 -2.50
N ALA A 177 0.08 12.41 -2.94
CA ALA A 177 0.88 13.31 -2.12
C ALA A 177 0.00 14.39 -1.44
N GLY A 178 0.24 14.67 -0.17
CA GLY A 178 -0.54 15.63 0.61
C GLY A 178 -1.88 15.08 1.12
N TYR A 179 -2.20 13.82 0.90
CA TYR A 179 -3.44 13.22 1.43
C TYR A 179 -3.50 13.32 2.95
N VAL A 180 -4.66 13.71 3.46
CA VAL A 180 -5.03 13.69 4.88
C VAL A 180 -6.37 13.00 5.01
N ASN A 181 -6.47 12.01 5.91
CA ASN A 181 -7.72 11.31 6.15
C ASN A 181 -8.82 12.28 6.57
N PRO A 182 -10.03 12.23 6.00
CA PRO A 182 -11.12 13.13 6.37
C PRO A 182 -11.48 13.10 7.87
N ALA A 183 -11.31 11.95 8.55
CA ALA A 183 -11.52 11.84 9.99
C ALA A 183 -10.50 12.66 10.82
N VAL A 184 -9.34 12.98 10.24
CA VAL A 184 -8.27 13.78 10.85
C VAL A 184 -8.40 15.24 10.43
N ALA A 185 -8.70 15.50 9.16
CA ALA A 185 -8.85 16.85 8.60
C ALA A 185 -10.02 17.64 9.20
N ALA A 186 -11.05 16.95 9.71
CA ALA A 186 -12.24 17.55 10.32
C ALA A 186 -12.05 17.95 11.80
N ARG A 187 -10.83 17.83 12.34
CA ARG A 187 -10.48 18.14 13.74
C ARG A 187 -9.64 19.38 13.80
#